data_e8e1d54e4529af405a8f26c5fd9a5f33
#
_entry.id   e8e1d54e4529af405a8f26c5fd9a5f33
#
_cell.length_a   1.000
_cell.length_b   1.000
_cell.length_c   1.000
_cell.angle_alpha   90.00
_cell.angle_beta   90.00
_cell.angle_gamma   90.00
#
_symmetry.space_group_name_H-M   'P 1'
#
loop_
_entity.id
_entity.type
_entity.pdbx_description
1 polymer ?
#
loop_
_entity_poly.entity_id
_entity_poly.type
_entity_poly.pdbx_seq_one_letter_code
_entity_poly.pdbx_strand_id
1 'polypeptide(L)'
;MKEVLRTIGLSIGYKNHALGPEIDVALHEGEAVALVGANGSGKTTLFKTLMGNMRPVAGSVTLCGKPLADYPIKERAKLFSIVLTEKPDDLFLSVFDIVAAGRYPHSGLMAKLRDEDYELIQSKLQIVGANHLIYRDFVSLSDGEKQKVMIAKALVQDTPIIYMDEPSAFLDYPSKVELLRLVSKLASEAHKTILYSSHDLELVMKHAATVWVMAKGKPLLVGTPETLKQSINDYLNIYQS
;
A
#
# COMPACT_ATOMS: atom_id res chain seq x y z
N MET A 1 4.53 15.39 -13.19
CA MET A 1 4.38 14.91 -11.80
C MET A 1 5.75 14.52 -11.29
N LYS A 2 6.04 14.71 -10.00
CA LYS A 2 7.32 14.33 -9.40
C LYS A 2 7.35 12.82 -9.17
N GLU A 3 8.43 12.17 -9.61
CA GLU A 3 8.66 10.75 -9.38
C GLU A 3 9.10 10.53 -7.93
N VAL A 4 8.45 9.59 -7.23
CA VAL A 4 8.76 9.24 -5.83
C VAL A 4 9.36 7.85 -5.71
N LEU A 5 9.07 6.94 -6.64
CA LEU A 5 9.70 5.63 -6.73
C LEU A 5 9.99 5.30 -8.20
N ARG A 6 11.14 4.69 -8.45
CA ARG A 6 11.51 4.13 -9.76
C ARG A 6 12.21 2.79 -9.61
N THR A 7 11.93 1.88 -10.51
CA THR A 7 12.70 0.65 -10.68
C THR A 7 13.44 0.68 -12.01
N ILE A 8 14.66 0.13 -12.04
CA ILE A 8 15.50 0.04 -13.24
C ILE A 8 16.05 -1.38 -13.32
N GLY A 9 15.64 -2.13 -14.36
CA GLY A 9 16.01 -3.51 -14.58
C GLY A 9 15.72 -4.41 -13.38
N LEU A 10 14.64 -4.10 -12.61
CA LEU A 10 14.38 -4.76 -11.35
C LEU A 10 13.95 -6.21 -11.55
N SER A 11 14.79 -7.14 -11.10
CA SER A 11 14.49 -8.57 -11.06
C SER A 11 14.19 -8.99 -9.63
N ILE A 12 12.96 -9.49 -9.40
CA ILE A 12 12.51 -9.96 -8.09
C ILE A 12 12.57 -11.48 -8.01
N GLY A 13 12.84 -12.03 -6.84
CA GLY A 13 12.93 -13.49 -6.70
C GLY A 13 13.53 -13.96 -5.38
N TYR A 14 13.87 -15.24 -5.33
CA TYR A 14 14.43 -15.91 -4.16
C TYR A 14 15.72 -16.63 -4.53
N LYS A 15 16.73 -16.58 -3.65
CA LYS A 15 17.99 -17.32 -3.80
C LYS A 15 18.60 -17.22 -5.22
N ASN A 16 18.64 -16.01 -5.77
CA ASN A 16 19.14 -15.71 -7.13
C ASN A 16 18.30 -16.28 -8.29
N HIS A 17 17.09 -16.76 -8.03
CA HIS A 17 16.14 -17.17 -9.06
C HIS A 17 15.09 -16.07 -9.28
N ALA A 18 15.07 -15.48 -10.47
CA ALA A 18 14.08 -14.51 -10.87
C ALA A 18 12.69 -15.15 -11.03
N LEU A 19 11.64 -14.49 -10.59
CA LEU A 19 10.25 -14.93 -10.77
C LEU A 19 9.68 -14.62 -12.14
N GLY A 20 10.30 -13.71 -12.87
CA GLY A 20 9.86 -13.26 -14.19
C GLY A 20 10.84 -12.28 -14.82
N PRO A 21 10.43 -11.63 -15.92
CA PRO A 21 11.20 -10.56 -16.56
C PRO A 21 11.45 -9.37 -15.64
N GLU A 22 12.37 -8.52 -16.06
CA GLU A 22 12.68 -7.26 -15.39
C GLU A 22 11.48 -6.33 -15.34
N ILE A 23 11.41 -5.53 -14.27
CA ILE A 23 10.33 -4.62 -13.97
C ILE A 23 10.88 -3.19 -13.98
N ASP A 24 10.43 -2.39 -14.94
CA ASP A 24 10.74 -0.97 -15.08
C ASP A 24 9.46 -0.15 -14.91
N VAL A 25 9.27 0.39 -13.71
CA VAL A 25 8.08 1.18 -13.36
C VAL A 25 8.45 2.41 -12.55
N ALA A 26 7.56 3.39 -12.56
CA ALA A 26 7.63 4.57 -11.70
C ALA A 26 6.30 4.80 -10.99
N LEU A 27 6.36 5.33 -9.76
CA LEU A 27 5.23 5.91 -9.04
C LEU A 27 5.43 7.41 -8.94
N HIS A 28 4.37 8.16 -9.16
CA HIS A 28 4.39 9.61 -9.10
C HIS A 28 3.63 10.14 -7.88
N GLU A 29 4.02 11.32 -7.44
CA GLU A 29 3.38 11.99 -6.31
C GLU A 29 1.87 12.18 -6.56
N GLY A 30 1.06 11.77 -5.56
CA GLY A 30 -0.40 11.86 -5.67
C GLY A 30 -1.05 10.79 -6.55
N GLU A 31 -0.32 9.74 -6.93
CA GLU A 31 -0.84 8.63 -7.74
C GLU A 31 -1.31 7.47 -6.86
N ALA A 32 -2.47 6.89 -7.19
CA ALA A 32 -2.92 5.62 -6.65
C ALA A 32 -2.84 4.53 -7.71
N VAL A 33 -2.00 3.53 -7.47
CA VAL A 33 -1.76 2.41 -8.38
C VAL A 33 -2.25 1.10 -7.77
N ALA A 34 -3.06 0.36 -8.52
CA ALA A 34 -3.50 -0.97 -8.16
C ALA A 34 -2.57 -2.04 -8.75
N LEU A 35 -1.96 -2.88 -7.93
CA LEU A 35 -1.21 -4.05 -8.35
C LEU A 35 -2.12 -5.29 -8.32
N VAL A 36 -2.49 -5.81 -9.47
CA VAL A 36 -3.36 -6.99 -9.60
C VAL A 36 -2.62 -8.18 -10.19
N GLY A 37 -3.10 -9.38 -9.87
CA GLY A 37 -2.55 -10.63 -10.39
C GLY A 37 -3.01 -11.81 -9.56
N ALA A 38 -2.93 -13.01 -10.15
CA ALA A 38 -3.27 -14.26 -9.47
C ALA A 38 -2.40 -14.52 -8.23
N ASN A 39 -2.85 -15.40 -7.35
CA ASN A 39 -2.03 -15.85 -6.23
C ASN A 39 -0.74 -16.52 -6.77
N GLY A 40 0.39 -16.21 -6.13
CA GLY A 40 1.69 -16.71 -6.59
C GLY A 40 2.29 -15.98 -7.80
N SER A 41 1.68 -14.90 -8.31
CA SER A 41 2.26 -14.11 -9.41
C SER A 41 3.50 -13.30 -9.02
N GLY A 42 3.75 -13.08 -7.72
CA GLY A 42 4.90 -12.34 -7.21
C GLY A 42 4.57 -10.99 -6.58
N LYS A 43 3.29 -10.61 -6.41
CA LYS A 43 2.88 -9.32 -5.82
C LYS A 43 3.54 -9.05 -4.48
N THR A 44 3.45 -9.98 -3.53
CA THR A 44 4.06 -9.85 -2.20
C THR A 44 5.59 -9.77 -2.29
N THR A 45 6.22 -10.48 -3.23
CA THR A 45 7.66 -10.40 -3.45
C THR A 45 8.05 -9.02 -3.99
N LEU A 46 7.28 -8.48 -4.94
CA LEU A 46 7.48 -7.11 -5.43
C LEU A 46 7.33 -6.09 -4.30
N PHE A 47 6.25 -6.15 -3.51
CA PHE A 47 6.07 -5.28 -2.34
C PHE A 47 7.26 -5.34 -1.38
N LYS A 48 7.69 -6.57 -0.97
CA LYS A 48 8.85 -6.75 -0.08
C LYS A 48 10.13 -6.16 -0.66
N THR A 49 10.32 -6.27 -1.98
CA THR A 49 11.49 -5.70 -2.66
C THR A 49 11.42 -4.18 -2.72
N LEU A 50 10.26 -3.60 -3.07
CA LEU A 50 10.05 -2.14 -3.12
C LEU A 50 10.16 -1.48 -1.73
N MET A 51 9.85 -2.21 -0.65
CA MET A 51 10.03 -1.76 0.73
C MET A 51 11.46 -1.99 1.26
N GLY A 52 12.32 -2.69 0.51
CA GLY A 52 13.66 -3.04 0.94
C GLY A 52 13.74 -4.14 2.00
N ASN A 53 12.63 -4.88 2.21
CA ASN A 53 12.59 -6.05 3.07
C ASN A 53 13.14 -7.32 2.39
N MET A 54 13.31 -7.24 1.07
CA MET A 54 13.94 -8.27 0.24
C MET A 54 14.90 -7.61 -0.74
N ARG A 55 16.09 -8.21 -0.90
CA ARG A 55 17.05 -7.74 -1.89
C ARG A 55 16.58 -8.15 -3.28
N PRO A 56 16.67 -7.28 -4.29
CA PRO A 56 16.44 -7.67 -5.67
C PRO A 56 17.48 -8.72 -6.13
N VAL A 57 17.09 -9.57 -7.07
CA VAL A 57 18.02 -10.50 -7.75
C VAL A 57 18.96 -9.71 -8.68
N ALA A 58 18.42 -8.70 -9.37
CA ALA A 58 19.17 -7.75 -10.19
C ALA A 58 18.43 -6.39 -10.25
N GLY A 59 19.08 -5.38 -10.79
CA GLY A 59 18.52 -4.04 -10.93
C GLY A 59 18.49 -3.26 -9.62
N SER A 60 17.71 -2.18 -9.60
CA SER A 60 17.67 -1.26 -8.47
C SER A 60 16.29 -0.64 -8.26
N VAL A 61 16.06 -0.17 -7.03
CA VAL A 61 14.91 0.64 -6.63
C VAL A 61 15.44 1.98 -6.14
N THR A 62 14.93 3.05 -6.71
CA THR A 62 15.19 4.43 -6.27
C THR A 62 13.94 4.96 -5.58
N LEU A 63 14.12 5.60 -4.43
CA LEU A 63 13.05 6.18 -3.63
C LEU A 63 13.39 7.65 -3.34
N CYS A 64 12.50 8.57 -3.71
CA CYS A 64 12.72 10.02 -3.55
C CYS A 64 14.10 10.47 -4.08
N GLY A 65 14.51 9.96 -5.24
CA GLY A 65 15.76 10.35 -5.93
C GLY A 65 17.03 9.69 -5.41
N LYS A 66 16.97 8.77 -4.42
CA LYS A 66 18.13 8.07 -3.85
C LYS A 66 17.91 6.56 -3.89
N PRO A 67 18.96 5.73 -4.14
CA PRO A 67 18.83 4.28 -4.08
C PRO A 67 18.27 3.80 -2.74
N LEU A 68 17.27 2.92 -2.78
CA LEU A 68 16.63 2.39 -1.57
C LEU A 68 17.62 1.69 -0.63
N ALA A 69 18.64 1.05 -1.20
CA ALA A 69 19.69 0.37 -0.44
C ALA A 69 20.51 1.32 0.45
N ASP A 70 20.61 2.60 0.07
CA ASP A 70 21.39 3.62 0.77
C ASP A 70 20.64 4.24 1.96
N TYR A 71 19.35 3.92 2.13
CA TYR A 71 18.59 4.40 3.27
C TYR A 71 18.72 3.45 4.47
N PRO A 72 19.16 3.95 5.65
CA PRO A 72 19.05 3.22 6.90
C PRO A 72 17.59 2.86 7.20
N ILE A 73 17.36 1.73 7.89
CA ILE A 73 16.00 1.24 8.20
C ILE A 73 15.12 2.31 8.88
N LYS A 74 15.70 3.08 9.81
CA LYS A 74 14.98 4.16 10.51
C LYS A 74 14.54 5.29 9.58
N GLU A 75 15.31 5.57 8.53
CA GLU A 75 14.95 6.59 7.54
C GLU A 75 13.85 6.09 6.60
N ARG A 76 13.85 4.80 6.25
CA ARG A 76 12.79 4.20 5.43
C ARG A 76 11.42 4.36 6.06
N ALA A 77 11.31 4.25 7.38
CA ALA A 77 10.07 4.46 8.12
C ALA A 77 9.52 5.90 8.03
N LYS A 78 10.30 6.86 7.50
CA LYS A 78 9.84 8.22 7.19
C LYS A 78 9.50 8.43 5.71
N LEU A 79 9.76 7.43 4.87
CA LEU A 79 9.53 7.49 3.43
C LEU A 79 8.30 6.70 3.00
N PHE A 80 7.98 5.63 3.71
CA PHE A 80 6.76 4.88 3.42
C PHE A 80 6.12 4.31 4.69
N SER A 81 4.82 4.17 4.65
CA SER A 81 4.02 3.46 5.64
C SER A 81 3.37 2.23 5.00
N ILE A 82 2.92 1.29 5.84
CA ILE A 82 2.41 0.00 5.39
C ILE A 82 1.08 -0.27 6.07
N VAL A 83 0.10 -0.69 5.27
CA VAL A 83 -1.15 -1.29 5.72
C VAL A 83 -1.13 -2.76 5.29
N LEU A 84 -1.08 -3.67 6.26
CA LEU A 84 -1.03 -5.11 6.01
C LEU A 84 -2.43 -5.71 5.97
N THR A 85 -2.56 -6.85 5.29
CA THR A 85 -3.79 -7.67 5.26
C THR A 85 -4.14 -8.19 6.66
N GLU A 86 -3.13 -8.70 7.38
CA GLU A 86 -3.29 -9.18 8.74
C GLU A 86 -3.40 -8.02 9.72
N LYS A 87 -4.41 -8.07 10.57
CA LYS A 87 -4.66 -7.08 11.62
C LYS A 87 -4.31 -7.69 12.97
N PRO A 88 -3.80 -6.89 13.91
CA PRO A 88 -3.53 -7.39 15.26
C PRO A 88 -4.86 -7.64 15.97
N ASP A 89 -5.23 -8.90 16.15
CA ASP A 89 -6.50 -9.29 16.80
C ASP A 89 -6.39 -9.45 18.32
N ASP A 90 -5.17 -9.59 18.85
CA ASP A 90 -4.91 -9.86 20.27
C ASP A 90 -4.51 -8.61 21.09
N LEU A 91 -4.59 -7.42 20.51
CA LEU A 91 -4.18 -6.20 21.20
C LEU A 91 -5.39 -5.53 21.86
N PHE A 92 -5.45 -5.57 23.19
CA PHE A 92 -6.38 -4.79 24.02
C PHE A 92 -5.95 -3.31 24.08
N LEU A 93 -5.86 -2.68 22.89
CA LEU A 93 -5.49 -1.29 22.72
C LEU A 93 -6.67 -0.51 22.18
N SER A 94 -6.79 0.74 22.60
CA SER A 94 -7.77 1.66 22.02
C SER A 94 -7.39 2.00 20.56
N VAL A 95 -8.37 2.46 19.80
CA VAL A 95 -8.13 3.02 18.46
C VAL A 95 -7.08 4.12 18.52
N PHE A 96 -7.14 4.98 19.55
CA PHE A 96 -6.14 6.02 19.76
C PHE A 96 -4.72 5.44 19.86
N ASP A 97 -4.50 4.42 20.69
CA ASP A 97 -3.18 3.81 20.89
C ASP A 97 -2.64 3.18 19.59
N ILE A 98 -3.50 2.50 18.83
CA ILE A 98 -3.15 1.91 17.54
C ILE A 98 -2.68 3.00 16.56
N VAL A 99 -3.44 4.09 16.44
CA VAL A 99 -3.11 5.17 15.49
C VAL A 99 -1.89 5.94 15.97
N ALA A 100 -1.77 6.21 17.27
CA ALA A 100 -0.63 6.88 17.88
C ALA A 100 0.71 6.16 17.64
N ALA A 101 0.69 4.84 17.55
CA ALA A 101 1.88 4.06 17.19
C ALA A 101 2.46 4.44 15.81
N GLY A 102 1.67 5.03 14.92
CA GLY A 102 2.15 5.61 13.66
C GLY A 102 3.17 6.74 13.83
N ARG A 103 3.23 7.38 15.01
CA ARG A 103 4.18 8.46 15.30
C ARG A 103 5.58 7.99 15.74
N TYR A 104 5.76 6.72 16.07
CA TYR A 104 7.04 6.19 16.56
C TYR A 104 8.26 6.49 15.68
N PRO A 105 8.19 6.49 14.34
CA PRO A 105 9.32 6.86 13.50
C PRO A 105 9.80 8.32 13.70
N HIS A 106 8.94 9.20 14.21
CA HIS A 106 9.23 10.61 14.43
C HIS A 106 9.60 10.93 15.88
N SER A 107 8.94 10.30 16.84
CA SER A 107 9.10 10.58 18.27
C SER A 107 9.98 9.57 19.01
N GLY A 108 10.11 8.36 18.45
CA GLY A 108 10.70 7.21 19.16
C GLY A 108 9.70 6.51 20.08
N LEU A 109 10.02 5.26 20.44
CA LEU A 109 9.09 4.35 21.14
C LEU A 109 8.70 4.80 22.57
N MET A 110 9.56 5.58 23.22
CA MET A 110 9.38 6.05 24.60
C MET A 110 9.06 7.54 24.71
N ALA A 111 8.93 8.24 23.58
CA ALA A 111 8.64 9.66 23.63
C ALA A 111 7.15 9.90 23.93
N LYS A 112 6.87 10.90 24.77
CA LYS A 112 5.52 11.38 24.98
C LYS A 112 5.02 12.04 23.69
N LEU A 113 3.77 11.77 23.36
CA LEU A 113 3.08 12.48 22.29
C LEU A 113 2.99 13.97 22.65
N ARG A 114 3.15 14.84 21.65
CA ARG A 114 2.95 16.28 21.77
C ARG A 114 1.49 16.62 21.45
N ASP A 115 1.05 17.80 21.82
CA ASP A 115 -0.32 18.26 21.51
C ASP A 115 -0.59 18.22 19.99
N GLU A 116 0.41 18.55 19.17
CA GLU A 116 0.34 18.45 17.72
C GLU A 116 0.08 17.01 17.22
N ASP A 117 0.59 15.99 17.92
CA ASP A 117 0.36 14.59 17.57
C ASP A 117 -1.09 14.17 17.88
N TYR A 118 -1.70 14.70 18.96
CA TYR A 118 -3.12 14.47 19.27
C TYR A 118 -4.03 15.05 18.19
N GLU A 119 -3.79 16.29 17.78
CA GLU A 119 -4.55 16.94 16.71
C GLU A 119 -4.39 16.18 15.38
N LEU A 120 -3.17 15.76 15.07
CA LEU A 120 -2.89 14.98 13.87
C LEU A 120 -3.66 13.65 13.87
N ILE A 121 -3.65 12.90 14.99
CA ILE A 121 -4.37 11.63 15.14
C ILE A 121 -5.87 11.84 14.89
N GLN A 122 -6.48 12.84 15.53
CA GLN A 122 -7.89 13.15 15.35
C GLN A 122 -8.22 13.52 13.90
N SER A 123 -7.39 14.37 13.28
CA SER A 123 -7.57 14.77 11.88
C SER A 123 -7.50 13.60 10.91
N LYS A 124 -6.57 12.65 11.11
CA LYS A 124 -6.46 11.47 10.24
C LYS A 124 -7.59 10.47 10.46
N LEU A 125 -8.05 10.29 11.71
CA LEU A 125 -9.24 9.51 12.00
C LEU A 125 -10.49 10.13 11.35
N GLN A 126 -10.60 11.44 11.32
CA GLN A 126 -11.70 12.13 10.64
C GLN A 126 -11.67 11.92 9.12
N ILE A 127 -10.48 11.99 8.49
CA ILE A 127 -10.32 11.76 7.05
C ILE A 127 -10.82 10.37 6.64
N VAL A 128 -10.57 9.34 7.45
CA VAL A 128 -11.03 7.97 7.18
C VAL A 128 -12.45 7.69 7.71
N GLY A 129 -13.11 8.67 8.33
CA GLY A 129 -14.46 8.50 8.88
C GLY A 129 -14.55 7.65 10.15
N ALA A 130 -13.44 7.56 10.93
CA ALA A 130 -13.34 6.72 12.12
C ALA A 130 -13.15 7.50 13.44
N ASN A 131 -13.31 8.83 13.43
CA ASN A 131 -13.08 9.66 14.63
C ASN A 131 -13.99 9.30 15.82
N HIS A 132 -15.21 8.86 15.55
CA HIS A 132 -16.17 8.43 16.59
C HIS A 132 -15.76 7.16 17.32
N LEU A 133 -14.74 6.43 16.81
CA LEU A 133 -14.22 5.19 17.36
C LEU A 133 -12.99 5.39 18.26
N ILE A 134 -12.47 6.61 18.39
CA ILE A 134 -11.13 6.91 18.95
C ILE A 134 -10.84 6.27 20.31
N TYR A 135 -11.85 6.13 21.18
CA TYR A 135 -11.71 5.53 22.52
C TYR A 135 -12.23 4.09 22.61
N ARG A 136 -12.67 3.51 21.49
CA ARG A 136 -13.12 2.11 21.48
C ARG A 136 -11.93 1.15 21.44
N ASP A 137 -12.14 -0.03 22.01
CA ASP A 137 -11.18 -1.13 21.90
C ASP A 137 -11.12 -1.61 20.44
N PHE A 138 -9.92 -1.68 19.89
CA PHE A 138 -9.70 -2.07 18.50
C PHE A 138 -10.27 -3.46 18.17
N VAL A 139 -10.16 -4.42 19.11
CA VAL A 139 -10.70 -5.78 18.92
C VAL A 139 -12.21 -5.82 18.75
N SER A 140 -12.94 -4.83 19.31
CA SER A 140 -14.40 -4.74 19.22
C SER A 140 -14.94 -4.21 17.89
N LEU A 141 -14.06 -3.77 16.99
CA LEU A 141 -14.43 -3.16 15.73
C LEU A 141 -14.74 -4.20 14.67
N SER A 142 -15.63 -3.83 13.72
CA SER A 142 -15.81 -4.57 12.47
C SER A 142 -14.56 -4.52 11.60
N ASP A 143 -14.44 -5.45 10.63
CA ASP A 143 -13.28 -5.47 9.72
C ASP A 143 -13.12 -4.18 8.92
N GLY A 144 -14.23 -3.56 8.50
CA GLY A 144 -14.20 -2.27 7.81
C GLY A 144 -13.70 -1.13 8.70
N GLU A 145 -14.16 -1.09 9.96
CA GLU A 145 -13.69 -0.11 10.95
C GLU A 145 -12.20 -0.32 11.29
N LYS A 146 -11.79 -1.57 11.52
CA LYS A 146 -10.37 -1.93 11.72
C LYS A 146 -9.52 -1.46 10.55
N GLN A 147 -9.99 -1.65 9.32
CA GLN A 147 -9.28 -1.22 8.12
C GLN A 147 -9.11 0.30 8.06
N LYS A 148 -10.16 1.07 8.36
CA LYS A 148 -10.09 2.54 8.44
C LYS A 148 -9.07 2.99 9.49
N VAL A 149 -9.04 2.35 10.65
CA VAL A 149 -8.07 2.64 11.73
C VAL A 149 -6.63 2.34 11.29
N MET A 150 -6.39 1.22 10.59
CA MET A 150 -5.06 0.90 10.07
C MET A 150 -4.59 1.89 9.00
N ILE A 151 -5.50 2.39 8.18
CA ILE A 151 -5.19 3.47 7.21
C ILE A 151 -4.90 4.77 7.95
N ALA A 152 -5.67 5.13 8.98
CA ALA A 152 -5.38 6.31 9.81
C ALA A 152 -3.99 6.23 10.46
N LYS A 153 -3.59 5.05 10.98
CA LYS A 153 -2.24 4.81 11.50
C LYS A 153 -1.17 5.07 10.43
N ALA A 154 -1.38 4.59 9.20
CA ALA A 154 -0.45 4.83 8.10
C ALA A 154 -0.39 6.33 7.72
N LEU A 155 -1.52 7.04 7.77
CA LEU A 155 -1.59 8.48 7.49
C LEU A 155 -0.92 9.33 8.56
N VAL A 156 -1.02 8.95 9.85
CA VAL A 156 -0.37 9.63 10.97
C VAL A 156 1.16 9.49 10.92
N GLN A 157 1.67 8.43 10.31
CA GLN A 157 3.10 8.27 10.05
C GLN A 157 3.65 9.35 9.10
N ASP A 158 2.78 10.02 8.35
CA ASP A 158 3.06 11.16 7.47
C ASP A 158 4.20 10.92 6.47
N THR A 159 4.09 9.82 5.76
CA THR A 159 5.04 9.42 4.72
C THR A 159 4.55 9.80 3.33
N PRO A 160 5.47 10.02 2.35
CA PRO A 160 5.10 10.28 0.96
C PRO A 160 4.43 9.09 0.27
N ILE A 161 4.78 7.84 0.65
CA ILE A 161 4.24 6.64 0.04
C ILE A 161 3.51 5.79 1.08
N ILE A 162 2.38 5.19 0.67
CA ILE A 162 1.64 4.20 1.45
C ILE A 162 1.55 2.92 0.63
N TYR A 163 2.11 1.84 1.15
CA TYR A 163 1.92 0.50 0.62
C TYR A 163 0.74 -0.17 1.33
N MET A 164 -0.19 -0.76 0.57
CA MET A 164 -1.31 -1.49 1.13
C MET A 164 -1.36 -2.90 0.52
N ASP A 165 -1.11 -3.93 1.34
CA ASP A 165 -1.17 -5.31 0.87
C ASP A 165 -2.56 -5.87 1.10
N GLU A 166 -3.30 -6.09 0.00
CA GLU A 166 -4.69 -6.57 -0.02
C GLU A 166 -5.63 -5.86 0.98
N PRO A 167 -5.70 -4.53 0.97
CA PRO A 167 -6.42 -3.76 2.00
C PRO A 167 -7.93 -4.01 2.00
N SER A 168 -8.48 -4.62 0.96
CA SER A 168 -9.89 -4.98 0.83
C SER A 168 -10.20 -6.43 1.21
N ALA A 169 -9.20 -7.22 1.64
CA ALA A 169 -9.44 -8.57 2.11
C ALA A 169 -10.40 -8.56 3.30
N PHE A 170 -11.27 -9.56 3.37
CA PHE A 170 -12.30 -9.73 4.41
C PHE A 170 -13.39 -8.66 4.47
N LEU A 171 -13.41 -7.70 3.54
CA LEU A 171 -14.48 -6.69 3.44
C LEU A 171 -15.63 -7.19 2.56
N ASP A 172 -16.84 -6.80 2.90
CA ASP A 172 -18.00 -6.93 2.01
C ASP A 172 -17.90 -5.97 0.81
N TYR A 173 -18.71 -6.20 -0.21
CA TYR A 173 -18.61 -5.41 -1.45
C TYR A 173 -18.81 -3.90 -1.25
N PRO A 174 -19.81 -3.40 -0.48
CA PRO A 174 -19.95 -1.99 -0.19
C PRO A 174 -18.71 -1.38 0.46
N SER A 175 -18.15 -2.06 1.47
CA SER A 175 -16.93 -1.61 2.17
C SER A 175 -15.70 -1.59 1.27
N LYS A 176 -15.58 -2.55 0.33
CA LYS A 176 -14.52 -2.54 -0.69
C LYS A 176 -14.60 -1.30 -1.58
N VAL A 177 -15.80 -0.97 -2.06
CA VAL A 177 -16.02 0.24 -2.90
C VAL A 177 -15.69 1.52 -2.11
N GLU A 178 -16.14 1.60 -0.86
CA GLU A 178 -15.82 2.74 0.02
C GLU A 178 -14.32 2.89 0.22
N LEU A 179 -13.60 1.79 0.45
CA LEU A 179 -12.15 1.77 0.59
C LEU A 179 -11.45 2.30 -0.67
N LEU A 180 -11.83 1.84 -1.86
CA LEU A 180 -11.20 2.31 -3.10
C LEU A 180 -11.47 3.79 -3.38
N ARG A 181 -12.67 4.28 -3.02
CA ARG A 181 -12.96 5.72 -3.07
C ARG A 181 -12.08 6.51 -2.10
N LEU A 182 -11.88 5.99 -0.88
CA LEU A 182 -10.98 6.60 0.09
C LEU A 182 -9.53 6.63 -0.44
N VAL A 183 -9.03 5.54 -1.00
CA VAL A 183 -7.69 5.47 -1.62
C VAL A 183 -7.54 6.52 -2.72
N SER A 184 -8.51 6.62 -3.62
CA SER A 184 -8.51 7.63 -4.69
C SER A 184 -8.51 9.05 -4.13
N LYS A 185 -9.33 9.32 -3.12
CA LYS A 185 -9.39 10.62 -2.44
C LYS A 185 -8.09 10.99 -1.74
N LEU A 186 -7.45 10.03 -1.07
CA LEU A 186 -6.15 10.24 -0.41
C LEU A 186 -5.05 10.58 -1.43
N ALA A 187 -5.09 10.00 -2.60
CA ALA A 187 -4.14 10.31 -3.66
C ALA A 187 -4.40 11.71 -4.25
N SER A 188 -5.63 11.99 -4.67
CA SER A 188 -5.95 13.22 -5.39
C SER A 188 -5.99 14.47 -4.49
N GLU A 189 -6.55 14.38 -3.28
CA GLU A 189 -6.78 15.53 -2.39
C GLU A 189 -5.68 15.69 -1.33
N ALA A 190 -5.14 14.57 -0.79
CA ALA A 190 -4.10 14.61 0.22
C ALA A 190 -2.69 14.36 -0.35
N HIS A 191 -2.56 14.29 -1.68
CA HIS A 191 -1.30 14.09 -2.41
C HIS A 191 -0.47 12.89 -1.91
N LYS A 192 -1.12 11.84 -1.39
CA LYS A 192 -0.43 10.61 -0.98
C LYS A 192 -0.22 9.71 -2.19
N THR A 193 0.99 9.20 -2.35
CA THR A 193 1.26 8.16 -3.35
C THR A 193 0.92 6.81 -2.76
N ILE A 194 0.07 6.05 -3.41
CA ILE A 194 -0.46 4.78 -2.88
C ILE A 194 -0.22 3.66 -3.89
N LEU A 195 0.45 2.60 -3.45
CA LEU A 195 0.50 1.33 -4.17
C LEU A 195 -0.23 0.28 -3.35
N TYR A 196 -1.33 -0.25 -3.89
CA TYR A 196 -2.11 -1.28 -3.20
C TYR A 196 -2.25 -2.54 -4.05
N SER A 197 -2.15 -3.71 -3.41
CA SER A 197 -2.43 -4.98 -4.07
C SER A 197 -3.91 -5.35 -3.97
N SER A 198 -4.41 -6.06 -4.98
CA SER A 198 -5.75 -6.65 -4.97
C SER A 198 -5.78 -7.92 -5.83
N HIS A 199 -6.63 -8.85 -5.44
CA HIS A 199 -7.01 -10.00 -6.28
C HIS A 199 -8.38 -9.80 -6.96
N ASP A 200 -9.10 -8.73 -6.63
CA ASP A 200 -10.41 -8.37 -7.16
C ASP A 200 -10.26 -7.51 -8.42
N LEU A 201 -10.03 -8.20 -9.56
CA LEU A 201 -9.78 -7.55 -10.83
C LEU A 201 -10.95 -6.68 -11.29
N GLU A 202 -12.18 -7.17 -11.16
CA GLU A 202 -13.37 -6.45 -11.60
C GLU A 202 -13.52 -5.11 -10.87
N LEU A 203 -13.34 -5.15 -9.55
CA LEU A 203 -13.44 -3.96 -8.71
C LEU A 203 -12.34 -2.95 -9.04
N VAL A 204 -11.10 -3.44 -9.23
CA VAL A 204 -9.97 -2.59 -9.61
C VAL A 204 -10.18 -1.96 -10.98
N MET A 205 -10.59 -2.73 -11.99
CA MET A 205 -10.85 -2.22 -13.33
C MET A 205 -11.97 -1.17 -13.39
N LYS A 206 -12.86 -1.18 -12.40
CA LYS A 206 -13.96 -0.22 -12.30
C LYS A 206 -13.60 1.06 -11.55
N HIS A 207 -12.62 1.01 -10.64
CA HIS A 207 -12.37 2.09 -9.68
C HIS A 207 -10.94 2.63 -9.65
N ALA A 208 -9.94 1.90 -10.17
CA ALA A 208 -8.56 2.37 -10.18
C ALA A 208 -8.29 3.32 -11.36
N ALA A 209 -7.38 4.27 -11.16
CA ALA A 209 -6.90 5.15 -12.23
C ALA A 209 -5.73 4.50 -13.01
N THR A 210 -4.80 3.89 -12.30
CA THR A 210 -3.63 3.20 -12.86
C THR A 210 -3.58 1.77 -12.33
N VAL A 211 -3.27 0.82 -13.20
CA VAL A 211 -3.22 -0.61 -12.88
C VAL A 211 -1.89 -1.19 -13.34
N TRP A 212 -1.24 -1.92 -12.45
CA TRP A 212 -0.12 -2.81 -12.75
C TRP A 212 -0.62 -4.24 -12.70
N VAL A 213 -0.49 -4.98 -13.80
CA VAL A 213 -0.95 -6.36 -13.88
C VAL A 213 0.24 -7.30 -13.88
N MET A 214 0.29 -8.20 -12.90
CA MET A 214 1.37 -9.16 -12.72
C MET A 214 0.90 -10.58 -12.98
N ALA A 215 1.56 -11.28 -13.90
CA ALA A 215 1.38 -12.70 -14.15
C ALA A 215 2.72 -13.44 -14.10
N LYS A 216 2.69 -14.70 -13.65
CA LYS A 216 3.91 -15.51 -13.47
C LYS A 216 4.68 -15.64 -14.78
N GLY A 217 5.96 -15.25 -14.75
CA GLY A 217 6.87 -15.38 -15.90
C GLY A 217 6.60 -14.42 -17.04
N LYS A 218 5.65 -13.49 -16.93
CA LYS A 218 5.33 -12.49 -17.96
C LYS A 218 5.82 -11.09 -17.55
N PRO A 219 6.09 -10.19 -18.52
CA PRO A 219 6.40 -8.79 -18.23
C PRO A 219 5.25 -8.11 -17.48
N LEU A 220 5.54 -7.18 -16.58
CA LEU A 220 4.49 -6.40 -15.91
C LEU A 220 3.75 -5.53 -16.94
N LEU A 221 2.41 -5.61 -16.99
CA LEU A 221 1.62 -4.67 -17.77
C LEU A 221 1.26 -3.45 -16.93
N VAL A 222 1.38 -2.27 -17.50
CA VAL A 222 1.07 -1.00 -16.87
C VAL A 222 0.12 -0.20 -17.77
N GLY A 223 -0.96 0.30 -17.21
CA GLY A 223 -1.92 1.11 -17.97
C GLY A 223 -3.12 1.56 -17.15
N THR A 224 -4.04 2.25 -17.81
CA THR A 224 -5.37 2.54 -17.26
C THR A 224 -6.30 1.34 -17.49
N PRO A 225 -7.41 1.24 -16.73
CA PRO A 225 -8.43 0.22 -17.01
C PRO A 225 -8.88 0.18 -18.46
N GLU A 226 -9.06 1.33 -19.11
CA GLU A 226 -9.49 1.44 -20.51
C GLU A 226 -8.47 0.82 -21.46
N THR A 227 -7.17 1.12 -21.26
CA THR A 227 -6.10 0.61 -22.15
C THR A 227 -5.85 -0.88 -21.97
N LEU A 228 -6.11 -1.40 -20.76
CA LEU A 228 -5.88 -2.80 -20.42
C LEU A 228 -7.08 -3.72 -20.69
N LYS A 229 -8.27 -3.17 -20.87
CA LYS A 229 -9.54 -3.92 -20.96
C LYS A 229 -9.53 -5.05 -21.99
N GLN A 230 -8.88 -4.85 -23.14
CA GLN A 230 -8.85 -5.86 -24.20
C GLN A 230 -7.80 -6.95 -23.97
N SER A 231 -6.69 -6.61 -23.32
CA SER A 231 -5.53 -7.50 -23.20
C SER A 231 -5.45 -8.23 -21.85
N ILE A 232 -6.15 -7.75 -20.83
CA ILE A 232 -5.96 -8.24 -19.46
C ILE A 232 -6.41 -9.70 -19.27
N ASN A 233 -7.50 -10.11 -19.91
CA ASN A 233 -8.02 -11.48 -19.79
C ASN A 233 -7.07 -12.49 -20.43
N ASP A 234 -6.56 -12.20 -21.63
CA ASP A 234 -5.58 -13.03 -22.33
C ASP A 234 -4.25 -13.06 -21.57
N TYR A 235 -3.86 -11.91 -21.02
CA TYR A 235 -2.65 -11.78 -20.23
C TYR A 235 -2.68 -12.61 -18.95
N LEU A 236 -3.79 -12.61 -18.23
CA LEU A 236 -3.99 -13.38 -17.00
C LEU A 236 -4.37 -14.84 -17.24
N ASN A 237 -4.64 -15.24 -18.50
CA ASN A 237 -5.12 -16.59 -18.88
C ASN A 237 -6.43 -16.98 -18.16
N ILE A 238 -7.35 -16.04 -17.93
CA ILE A 238 -8.56 -16.25 -17.14
C ILE A 238 -9.51 -17.28 -17.79
N TYR A 239 -9.43 -17.45 -19.11
CA TYR A 239 -10.32 -18.35 -19.89
C TYR A 239 -9.60 -19.57 -20.48
N GLN A 240 -8.38 -19.92 -20.04
CA GLN A 240 -7.63 -21.08 -20.57
C GLN A 240 -7.65 -22.31 -19.63
N SER A 241 -8.68 -22.44 -18.81
CA SER A 241 -8.91 -23.63 -17.95
C SER A 241 -10.14 -24.39 -18.37
#